data_28bbea5683543d347b6bc7647c259aab
#
_entry.id   28bbea5683543d347b6bc7647c259aab
#
_cell.length_a   1.000
_cell.length_b   1.000
_cell.length_c   1.000
_cell.angle_alpha   90.00
_cell.angle_beta   90.00
_cell.angle_gamma   90.00
#
_symmetry.space_group_name_H-M   'P 1'
#
loop_
_entity.id
_entity.type
_entity.pdbx_description
1 polymer ?
#
loop_
_entity_poly.entity_id
_entity_poly.type
_entity_poly.pdbx_seq_one_letter_code
_entity_poly.pdbx_strand_id
1 'polypeptide(L)'
;APARFSQIFEEPLAEMVEMLQQRGFACALELGSEDVLLTVRAQYIRRILDNIGSNLIKYADPARPIEVRFLRQEGRAGLVFRNHVLPAPPAVESTKVGLTSIETMMDKMHADCKIEQENEQFAMTLLFPVE
;
A
#
# COMPACT_ATOMS: atom_id res chain seq x y z
N ALA A 1 -10.34 8.73 -17.10
CA ALA A 1 -11.68 8.79 -16.53
C ALA A 1 -11.68 8.35 -15.07
N PRO A 2 -12.42 9.03 -14.17
CA PRO A 2 -12.46 8.64 -12.78
C PRO A 2 -13.18 7.30 -12.58
N ALA A 3 -12.75 6.55 -11.57
CA ALA A 3 -13.36 5.29 -11.23
C ALA A 3 -13.55 5.22 -9.71
N ARG A 4 -14.45 4.36 -9.26
CA ARG A 4 -14.71 4.19 -7.83
C ARG A 4 -13.55 3.48 -7.15
N PHE A 5 -13.31 3.85 -5.91
CA PHE A 5 -12.26 3.23 -5.08
C PHE A 5 -12.37 1.69 -5.12
N SER A 6 -13.58 1.15 -4.97
CA SER A 6 -13.79 -0.30 -5.01
C SER A 6 -13.39 -0.91 -6.35
N GLN A 7 -13.70 -0.25 -7.44
CA GLN A 7 -13.36 -0.72 -8.78
C GLN A 7 -11.84 -0.73 -9.02
N ILE A 8 -11.14 0.22 -8.41
CA ILE A 8 -9.71 0.37 -8.58
C ILE A 8 -8.95 -0.66 -7.73
N PHE A 9 -9.33 -0.81 -6.47
CA PHE A 9 -8.52 -1.51 -5.48
C PHE A 9 -9.00 -2.90 -5.09
N GLU A 10 -10.28 -3.22 -5.27
CA GLU A 10 -10.84 -4.47 -4.78
C GLU A 10 -10.07 -5.70 -5.27
N GLU A 11 -9.90 -5.84 -6.56
CA GLU A 11 -9.22 -7.00 -7.13
C GLU A 11 -7.71 -7.03 -6.82
N PRO A 12 -6.96 -5.93 -7.04
CA PRO A 12 -5.53 -5.94 -6.73
C PRO A 12 -5.24 -6.14 -5.23
N LEU A 13 -6.06 -5.58 -4.36
CA LEU A 13 -5.89 -5.80 -2.91
C LEU A 13 -6.20 -7.24 -2.53
N ALA A 14 -7.25 -7.81 -3.08
CA ALA A 14 -7.61 -9.20 -2.81
C ALA A 14 -6.47 -10.15 -3.23
N GLU A 15 -5.88 -9.90 -4.38
CA GLU A 15 -4.75 -10.69 -4.87
C GLU A 15 -3.54 -10.56 -3.94
N MET A 16 -3.23 -9.34 -3.51
CA MET A 16 -2.11 -9.08 -2.60
C MET A 16 -2.34 -9.78 -1.25
N VAL A 17 -3.53 -9.65 -0.69
CA VAL A 17 -3.87 -10.27 0.59
C VAL A 17 -3.78 -11.79 0.50
N GLU A 18 -4.30 -12.37 -0.56
CA GLU A 18 -4.23 -13.82 -0.77
C GLU A 18 -2.79 -14.30 -0.83
N MET A 19 -1.93 -13.59 -1.57
CA MET A 19 -0.52 -13.92 -1.66
C MET A 19 0.17 -13.84 -0.29
N LEU A 20 -0.12 -12.80 0.48
CA LEU A 20 0.45 -12.63 1.81
C LEU A 20 0.00 -13.73 2.77
N GLN A 21 -1.27 -14.10 2.72
CA GLN A 21 -1.81 -15.18 3.55
C GLN A 21 -1.16 -16.52 3.21
N GLN A 22 -0.90 -16.78 1.94
CA GLN A 22 -0.20 -17.99 1.49
C GLN A 22 1.25 -18.04 2.00
N ARG A 23 1.83 -16.88 2.28
CA ARG A 23 3.19 -16.77 2.81
C ARG A 23 3.23 -16.71 4.34
N GLY A 24 2.09 -16.89 5.00
CA GLY A 24 2.02 -16.94 6.46
C GLY A 24 1.73 -15.62 7.16
N PHE A 25 1.34 -14.59 6.42
CA PHE A 25 0.99 -13.30 7.00
C PHE A 25 -0.50 -13.19 7.25
N ALA A 26 -0.88 -12.60 8.38
CA ALA A 26 -2.26 -12.22 8.64
C ALA A 26 -2.47 -10.79 8.17
N CYS A 27 -3.63 -10.49 7.61
CA CYS A 27 -3.96 -9.15 7.14
C CYS A 27 -5.25 -8.66 7.80
N ALA A 28 -5.22 -7.44 8.32
CA ALA A 28 -6.38 -6.78 8.89
C ALA A 28 -6.77 -5.63 7.96
N LEU A 29 -7.96 -5.70 7.38
CA LEU A 29 -8.44 -4.70 6.43
C LEU A 29 -9.54 -3.86 7.04
N GLU A 30 -9.41 -2.54 6.96
CA GLU A 30 -10.44 -1.60 7.37
C GLU A 30 -10.65 -0.59 6.24
N LEU A 31 -11.45 -0.98 5.27
CA LEU A 31 -11.65 -0.16 4.06
C LEU A 31 -12.86 0.77 4.15
N GLY A 32 -13.67 0.64 5.20
CA GLY A 32 -14.84 1.49 5.37
C GLY A 32 -15.90 1.23 4.32
N SER A 33 -16.88 2.12 4.27
CA SER A 33 -17.99 2.01 3.32
C SER A 33 -18.02 3.12 2.28
N GLU A 34 -17.13 4.07 2.39
CA GLU A 34 -17.07 5.21 1.46
C GLU A 34 -16.42 4.78 0.15
N ASP A 35 -17.09 5.07 -0.97
CA ASP A 35 -16.62 4.64 -2.28
C ASP A 35 -16.40 5.86 -3.18
N VAL A 36 -15.31 6.55 -2.91
CA VAL A 36 -14.96 7.80 -3.59
C VAL A 36 -14.53 7.57 -5.04
N LEU A 37 -14.67 8.61 -5.86
CA LEU A 37 -14.17 8.58 -7.23
C LEU A 37 -12.76 9.13 -7.29
N LEU A 38 -11.86 8.37 -7.89
CA LEU A 38 -10.45 8.73 -8.02
C LEU A 38 -10.02 8.65 -9.48
N THR A 39 -9.07 9.50 -9.86
CA THR A 39 -8.43 9.41 -11.17
C THR A 39 -7.06 8.78 -11.01
N VAL A 40 -6.93 7.54 -11.47
CA VAL A 40 -5.68 6.78 -11.35
C VAL A 40 -5.41 6.00 -12.64
N ARG A 41 -4.23 5.44 -12.73
CA ARG A 41 -3.86 4.52 -13.81
C ARG A 41 -3.81 3.11 -13.25
N ALA A 42 -4.71 2.24 -13.73
CA ALA A 42 -4.85 0.88 -13.21
C ALA A 42 -3.54 0.09 -13.21
N GLN A 43 -2.74 0.22 -14.27
CA GLN A 43 -1.48 -0.49 -14.36
C GLN A 43 -0.45 -0.01 -13.31
N TYR A 44 -0.49 1.26 -12.94
CA TYR A 44 0.37 1.77 -11.87
C TYR A 44 -0.10 1.23 -10.52
N ILE A 45 -1.40 1.17 -10.29
CA ILE A 45 -1.96 0.62 -9.04
C ILE A 45 -1.50 -0.83 -8.86
N ARG A 46 -1.57 -1.66 -9.90
CA ARG A 46 -1.12 -3.05 -9.82
C ARG A 46 0.36 -3.14 -9.49
N ARG A 47 1.19 -2.35 -10.14
CA ARG A 47 2.64 -2.33 -9.87
C ARG A 47 2.96 -1.86 -8.47
N ILE A 48 2.26 -0.83 -8.01
CA ILE A 48 2.45 -0.29 -6.66
C ILE A 48 2.12 -1.38 -5.63
N LEU A 49 0.98 -2.04 -5.77
CA LEU A 49 0.59 -3.09 -4.84
C LEU A 49 1.51 -4.30 -4.91
N ASP A 50 1.99 -4.67 -6.09
CA ASP A 50 2.97 -5.74 -6.23
C ASP A 50 4.27 -5.40 -5.51
N ASN A 51 4.74 -4.18 -5.64
CA ASN A 51 5.95 -3.71 -4.95
C ASN A 51 5.76 -3.68 -3.44
N ILE A 52 4.60 -3.22 -2.97
CA ILE A 52 4.29 -3.22 -1.55
C ILE A 52 4.25 -4.66 -1.01
N GLY A 53 3.56 -5.55 -1.71
CA GLY A 53 3.49 -6.95 -1.32
C GLY A 53 4.85 -7.62 -1.25
N SER A 54 5.70 -7.35 -2.23
CA SER A 54 7.06 -7.87 -2.26
C SER A 54 7.89 -7.39 -1.07
N ASN A 55 7.77 -6.10 -0.74
CA ASN A 55 8.47 -5.54 0.42
C ASN A 55 7.95 -6.13 1.72
N LEU A 56 6.65 -6.34 1.84
CA LEU A 56 6.06 -6.95 3.03
C LEU A 56 6.58 -8.37 3.25
N ILE A 57 6.68 -9.15 2.20
CA ILE A 57 7.24 -10.52 2.29
C ILE A 57 8.67 -10.50 2.78
N LYS A 58 9.47 -9.55 2.33
CA LYS A 58 10.89 -9.48 2.67
C LYS A 58 11.15 -8.94 4.07
N TYR A 59 10.36 -7.98 4.54
CA TYR A 59 10.74 -7.19 5.72
C TYR A 59 9.74 -7.24 6.87
N ALA A 60 8.47 -7.56 6.61
CA ALA A 60 7.46 -7.59 7.65
C ALA A 60 7.63 -8.79 8.58
N ASP A 61 7.30 -8.58 9.84
CA ASP A 61 7.31 -9.65 10.84
C ASP A 61 6.04 -10.49 10.68
N PRO A 62 6.14 -11.77 10.30
CA PRO A 62 4.95 -12.60 10.09
C PRO A 62 4.17 -12.91 11.37
N ALA A 63 4.76 -12.67 12.54
CA ALA A 63 4.09 -12.87 13.83
C ALA A 63 3.08 -11.77 14.14
N ARG A 64 3.09 -10.67 13.37
CA ARG A 64 2.20 -9.53 13.59
C ARG A 64 1.35 -9.27 12.34
N PRO A 65 0.08 -8.87 12.52
CA PRO A 65 -0.77 -8.62 11.35
C PRO A 65 -0.32 -7.40 10.56
N ILE A 66 -0.53 -7.47 9.25
CA ILE A 66 -0.36 -6.34 8.35
C ILE A 66 -1.69 -5.62 8.33
N GLU A 67 -1.68 -4.31 8.55
CA GLU A 67 -2.90 -3.51 8.56
C GLU A 67 -3.03 -2.71 7.27
N VAL A 68 -4.21 -2.73 6.68
CA VAL A 68 -4.53 -1.92 5.49
C VAL A 68 -5.81 -1.16 5.80
N ARG A 69 -5.74 0.17 5.74
CA ARG A 69 -6.87 1.03 6.07
C ARG A 69 -7.16 2.02 4.97
N PHE A 70 -8.44 2.30 4.75
CA PHE A 70 -8.87 3.42 3.94
C PHE A 70 -8.61 4.71 4.70
N LEU A 71 -8.12 5.73 3.99
CA LEU A 71 -7.87 7.04 4.58
C LEU A 71 -8.46 8.12 3.70
N ARG A 72 -9.13 9.09 4.30
CA ARG A 72 -9.64 10.25 3.60
C ARG A 72 -9.11 11.53 4.24
N GLN A 73 -8.52 12.39 3.42
CA GLN A 73 -8.07 13.72 3.85
C GLN A 73 -8.60 14.74 2.84
N GLU A 74 -8.45 16.02 3.13
CA GLU A 74 -8.96 17.09 2.27
C GLU A 74 -8.61 16.90 0.80
N GLY A 75 -9.61 16.63 -0.03
CA GLY A 75 -9.44 16.49 -1.47
C GLY A 75 -8.69 15.22 -1.90
N ARG A 76 -8.36 14.33 -0.97
CA ARG A 76 -7.61 13.11 -1.28
C ARG A 76 -8.15 11.91 -0.52
N ALA A 77 -7.93 10.73 -1.07
CA ALA A 77 -8.28 9.48 -0.42
C ALA A 77 -7.34 8.38 -0.90
N GLY A 78 -7.18 7.36 -0.10
CA GLY A 78 -6.32 6.25 -0.46
C GLY A 78 -6.18 5.22 0.64
N LEU A 79 -4.99 4.67 0.78
CA LEU A 79 -4.72 3.55 1.68
C LEU A 79 -3.50 3.81 2.54
N VAL A 80 -3.55 3.29 3.76
CA VAL A 80 -2.40 3.22 4.66
C VAL A 80 -2.06 1.75 4.86
N PHE A 81 -0.81 1.40 4.63
CA PHE A 81 -0.28 0.05 4.89
C PHE A 81 0.65 0.13 6.08
N ARG A 82 0.37 -0.64 7.12
CA ARG A 82 1.21 -0.68 8.34
C ARG A 82 1.66 -2.09 8.62
N ASN A 83 2.91 -2.22 9.02
CA ASN A 83 3.45 -3.52 9.41
C ASN A 83 4.56 -3.34 10.45
N HIS A 84 4.80 -4.41 11.19
CA HIS A 84 5.99 -4.50 12.05
C HIS A 84 7.12 -5.06 11.22
N VAL A 85 8.34 -4.64 11.51
CA VAL A 85 9.54 -5.01 10.76
C VAL A 85 10.35 -6.01 11.55
N LEU A 86 10.95 -6.98 10.86
CA LEU A 86 11.87 -7.94 11.49
C LEU A 86 13.08 -7.21 12.06
N PRO A 87 13.58 -7.63 13.22
CA PRO A 87 14.68 -6.94 13.91
C PRO A 87 16.02 -7.01 13.18
N ALA A 88 16.24 -7.98 12.33
CA ALA A 88 17.50 -8.10 11.58
C ALA A 88 17.24 -7.63 10.15
N PRO A 89 17.52 -6.38 9.82
CA PRO A 89 17.18 -5.85 8.51
C PRO A 89 18.05 -6.45 7.41
N PRO A 90 17.43 -6.93 6.36
CA PRO A 90 18.14 -7.32 5.15
C PRO A 90 18.66 -6.09 4.39
N ALA A 91 19.20 -6.30 3.22
CA ALA A 91 19.80 -5.23 2.43
C ALA A 91 18.85 -4.06 2.19
N VAL A 92 19.23 -2.92 2.70
CA VAL A 92 18.46 -1.68 2.64
C VAL A 92 18.25 -1.19 1.21
N GLU A 93 19.20 -1.47 0.34
CA GLU A 93 19.16 -1.02 -1.06
C GLU A 93 17.97 -1.55 -1.84
N SER A 94 17.59 -2.81 -1.61
CA SER A 94 16.43 -3.43 -2.28
C SER A 94 15.14 -2.70 -1.93
N THR A 95 14.99 -2.30 -0.67
CA THR A 95 13.84 -1.53 -0.21
C THR A 95 13.79 -0.16 -0.88
N LYS A 96 14.93 0.50 -0.98
CA LYS A 96 15.00 1.83 -1.61
C LYS A 96 14.56 1.80 -3.07
N VAL A 97 14.94 0.78 -3.81
CA VAL A 97 14.56 0.65 -5.21
C VAL A 97 13.05 0.50 -5.35
N GLY A 98 12.44 -0.36 -4.55
CA GLY A 98 11.00 -0.56 -4.57
C GLY A 98 10.23 0.70 -4.19
N LEU A 99 10.68 1.41 -3.17
CA LEU A 99 10.03 2.64 -2.71
C LEU A 99 10.17 3.77 -3.74
N THR A 100 11.32 3.90 -4.37
CA THR A 100 11.55 4.89 -5.42
C THR A 100 10.60 4.66 -6.60
N SER A 101 10.39 3.42 -6.98
CA SER A 101 9.47 3.05 -8.05
C SER A 101 8.04 3.44 -7.72
N ILE A 102 7.62 3.19 -6.48
CA ILE A 102 6.29 3.56 -6.00
C ILE A 102 6.12 5.08 -6.03
N GLU A 103 7.09 5.81 -5.49
CA GLU A 103 7.05 7.27 -5.46
C GLU A 103 6.97 7.88 -6.85
N THR A 104 7.71 7.33 -7.80
CA THR A 104 7.69 7.78 -9.19
C THR A 104 6.31 7.60 -9.82
N MET A 105 5.70 6.43 -9.62
CA MET A 105 4.36 6.17 -10.14
C MET A 105 3.30 7.04 -9.49
N MET A 106 3.40 7.26 -8.17
CA MET A 106 2.49 8.15 -7.46
C MET A 106 2.58 9.58 -7.99
N ASP A 107 3.81 10.05 -8.20
CA ASP A 107 4.04 11.39 -8.73
C ASP A 107 3.42 11.57 -10.11
N LYS A 108 3.52 10.56 -10.97
CA LYS A 108 2.90 10.59 -12.31
C LYS A 108 1.39 10.66 -12.27
N MET A 109 0.77 10.25 -11.19
CA MET A 109 -0.68 10.35 -10.99
C MET A 109 -1.09 11.56 -10.15
N HIS A 110 -0.15 12.46 -9.87
CA HIS A 110 -0.36 13.64 -9.00
C HIS A 110 -0.86 13.23 -7.60
N ALA A 111 -0.38 12.08 -7.14
CA ALA A 111 -0.75 11.52 -5.86
C ALA A 111 0.39 11.67 -4.86
N ASP A 112 0.08 11.54 -3.58
CA ASP A 112 1.07 11.66 -2.49
C ASP A 112 1.43 10.29 -1.93
N CYS A 113 2.71 10.11 -1.66
CA CYS A 113 3.22 8.91 -1.00
C CYS A 113 4.00 9.36 0.23
N LYS A 114 3.57 8.90 1.40
CA LYS A 114 4.24 9.22 2.64
C LYS A 114 4.73 7.94 3.30
N ILE A 115 5.98 7.94 3.69
CA ILE A 115 6.60 6.80 4.34
C ILE A 115 7.05 7.21 5.73
N GLU A 116 6.65 6.43 6.73
CA GLU A 116 7.05 6.66 8.12
C GLU A 116 7.62 5.38 8.68
N GLN A 117 8.75 5.50 9.36
CA GLN A 117 9.35 4.37 10.05
C GLN A 117 9.74 4.82 11.44
N GLU A 118 9.20 4.15 12.45
CA GLU A 118 9.43 4.48 13.86
C GLU A 118 9.55 3.21 14.64
N ASN A 119 10.63 3.06 15.38
CA ASN A 119 10.92 1.86 16.15
C ASN A 119 10.91 0.64 15.20
N GLU A 120 10.05 -0.31 15.44
CA GLU A 120 9.94 -1.53 14.62
C GLU A 120 8.69 -1.53 13.76
N GLN A 121 8.12 -0.34 13.51
CA GLN A 121 6.92 -0.20 12.70
C GLN A 121 7.20 0.62 11.44
N PHE A 122 6.59 0.19 10.35
CA PHE A 122 6.68 0.85 9.06
C PHE A 122 5.28 1.16 8.57
N ALA A 123 5.07 2.37 8.06
CA ALA A 123 3.79 2.76 7.48
C ALA A 123 3.99 3.46 6.15
N MET A 124 3.19 3.08 5.17
CA MET A 124 3.16 3.74 3.87
C MET A 124 1.76 4.24 3.59
N THR A 125 1.63 5.51 3.30
CA THR A 125 0.35 6.14 2.99
C THR A 125 0.33 6.54 1.53
N LEU A 126 -0.70 6.11 0.81
CA LEU A 126 -0.93 6.45 -0.59
C LEU A 126 -2.21 7.27 -0.67
N LEU A 127 -2.10 8.52 -1.11
CA LEU A 127 -3.26 9.41 -1.23
C LEU A 127 -3.41 9.91 -2.66
N PHE A 128 -4.58 9.71 -3.22
CA PHE A 128 -4.92 10.06 -4.61
C PHE A 128 -5.92 11.21 -4.64
N PRO A 129 -5.88 12.07 -5.67
CA PRO A 129 -6.86 13.14 -5.78
C PRO A 129 -8.28 12.59 -5.92
N VAL A 130 -9.23 13.16 -5.16
CA VAL A 130 -10.65 12.81 -5.24
C VAL A 130 -11.33 13.68 -6.27
N GLU A 131 -12.15 13.12 -7.11
CA GLU A 131 -12.93 13.83 -8.11
C GLU A 131 -14.17 14.51 -7.53
#